data_76d0b5d41470993da7a179f1237f0a7f
#
_entry.id   76d0b5d41470993da7a179f1237f0a7f
#
_cell.length_a   1.000
_cell.length_b   1.000
_cell.length_c   1.000
_cell.angle_alpha   90.00
_cell.angle_beta   90.00
_cell.angle_gamma   90.00
#
_symmetry.space_group_name_H-M   'P 1'
#
loop_
_entity.id
_entity.type
_entity.pdbx_description
1 polymer ?
#
loop_
_entity_poly.entity_id
_entity_poly.type
_entity_poly.pdbx_seq_one_letter_code
_entity_poly.pdbx_strand_id
1 'polypeptide(L)'
;MKTILVDAVFCFVSDKGEIFTEMHELLESFPNKKIILTGANDEQFVKFGLDKMPYEVFTLKHNPEKTDPAYFKTLLSKYNLTNQDVVYFEHNIDAVKSAESVGIKSYFYDENIKDLIGLKEFITNNI
;
A
#
# COMPACT_ATOMS: atom_id res chain seq x y z
N MET A 1 -16.25 -7.15 1.32
CA MET A 1 -15.62 -5.89 0.88
C MET A 1 -14.15 -6.13 0.53
N LYS A 2 -13.67 -5.48 -0.50
CA LYS A 2 -12.26 -5.58 -0.85
C LYS A 2 -11.38 -4.89 0.18
N THR A 3 -10.16 -5.39 0.34
CA THR A 3 -9.14 -4.78 1.19
C THR A 3 -8.34 -3.75 0.37
N ILE A 4 -8.06 -2.60 0.96
CA ILE A 4 -7.24 -1.57 0.32
C ILE A 4 -5.80 -1.76 0.78
N LEU A 5 -4.91 -2.02 -0.17
CA LEU A 5 -3.48 -2.13 0.07
C LEU A 5 -2.83 -0.77 -0.16
N VAL A 6 -2.08 -0.31 0.83
CA VAL A 6 -1.61 1.08 0.93
C VAL A 6 -0.08 1.09 0.95
N ASP A 7 0.56 1.75 -0.01
CA ASP A 7 2.01 1.95 0.05
C ASP A 7 2.38 2.82 1.25
N ALA A 8 3.43 2.45 1.97
CA ALA A 8 3.86 3.11 3.20
C ALA A 8 4.55 4.46 2.93
N VAL A 9 5.87 4.43 2.76
CA VAL A 9 6.68 5.64 2.65
C VAL A 9 6.40 6.35 1.32
N PHE A 10 6.20 7.66 1.40
CA PHE A 10 5.84 8.61 0.33
C PHE A 10 4.38 8.55 -0.13
N CYS A 11 3.58 7.60 0.37
CA CYS A 11 2.12 7.62 0.16
C CYS A 11 1.40 7.89 1.48
N PHE A 12 1.52 6.98 2.45
CA PHE A 12 0.82 7.11 3.73
C PHE A 12 1.63 7.86 4.78
N VAL A 13 2.95 7.73 4.74
CA VAL A 13 3.87 8.28 5.74
C VAL A 13 5.10 8.87 5.05
N SER A 14 5.69 9.91 5.64
CA SER A 14 6.95 10.46 5.14
C SER A 14 8.13 9.58 5.56
N ASP A 15 9.31 9.84 4.99
CA ASP A 15 10.56 9.16 5.39
C ASP A 15 11.03 9.56 6.79
N LYS A 16 10.31 10.47 7.46
CA LYS A 16 10.55 10.88 8.86
C LYS A 16 9.49 10.33 9.82
N GLY A 17 8.60 9.46 9.34
CA GLY A 17 7.57 8.84 10.17
C GLY A 17 6.34 9.69 10.41
N GLU A 18 6.13 10.74 9.62
CA GLU A 18 4.95 11.60 9.74
C GLU A 18 3.84 11.12 8.82
N ILE A 19 2.65 10.86 9.36
CA ILE A 19 1.49 10.43 8.58
C ILE A 19 1.01 11.60 7.71
N PHE A 20 0.74 11.32 6.44
CA PHE A 20 0.11 12.27 5.53
C PHE A 20 -1.38 12.33 5.88
N THR A 21 -1.78 13.39 6.58
CA THR A 21 -3.11 13.51 7.18
C THR A 21 -4.23 13.40 6.15
N GLU A 22 -4.09 14.07 4.99
CA GLU A 22 -5.12 14.05 3.94
C GLU A 22 -5.31 12.66 3.35
N MET A 23 -4.23 11.88 3.23
CA MET A 23 -4.29 10.48 2.81
C MET A 23 -5.04 9.64 3.83
N HIS A 24 -4.73 9.83 5.10
CA HIS A 24 -5.39 9.10 6.19
C HIS A 24 -6.90 9.41 6.21
N GLU A 25 -7.26 10.67 6.08
CA GLU A 25 -8.66 11.09 6.03
C GLU A 25 -9.38 10.47 4.85
N LEU A 26 -8.73 10.44 3.67
CA LEU A 26 -9.29 9.81 2.49
C LEU A 26 -9.58 8.32 2.75
N LEU A 27 -8.62 7.60 3.30
CA LEU A 27 -8.77 6.17 3.58
C LEU A 27 -9.85 5.90 4.63
N GLU A 28 -9.96 6.77 5.64
CA GLU A 28 -10.99 6.65 6.67
C GLU A 28 -12.40 6.89 6.13
N SER A 29 -12.55 7.51 4.96
CA SER A 29 -13.84 7.67 4.31
C SER A 29 -14.38 6.35 3.72
N PHE A 30 -13.56 5.31 3.62
CA PHE A 30 -13.95 3.97 3.18
C PHE A 30 -14.01 3.03 4.38
N PRO A 31 -15.09 2.21 4.53
CA PRO A 31 -15.19 1.26 5.64
C PRO A 31 -14.31 0.03 5.47
N ASN A 32 -13.67 -0.14 4.32
CA ASN A 32 -12.86 -1.28 3.95
C ASN A 32 -11.63 -1.44 4.86
N LYS A 33 -11.21 -2.68 5.09
CA LYS A 33 -9.93 -2.96 5.76
C LYS A 33 -8.78 -2.39 4.94
N LYS A 34 -7.75 -1.87 5.61
CA LYS A 34 -6.53 -1.36 4.99
C LYS A 34 -5.33 -2.13 5.55
N ILE A 35 -4.38 -2.43 4.68
CA ILE A 35 -3.09 -3.01 5.06
C ILE A 35 -2.02 -2.13 4.42
N ILE A 36 -1.09 -1.65 5.24
CA ILE A 36 0.05 -0.85 4.76
C ILE A 36 1.14 -1.81 4.32
N LEU A 37 1.67 -1.60 3.11
CA LEU A 37 2.70 -2.42 2.50
C LEU A 37 4.03 -1.68 2.46
N THR A 38 5.09 -2.34 2.91
CA THR A 38 6.44 -1.79 2.91
C THR A 38 7.47 -2.87 2.62
N GLY A 39 8.67 -2.45 2.21
CA GLY A 39 9.85 -3.33 2.13
C GLY A 39 10.75 -3.22 3.38
N ALA A 40 10.39 -2.38 4.34
CA ALA A 40 11.26 -2.01 5.46
C ALA A 40 11.77 -3.22 6.27
N ASN A 41 13.07 -3.21 6.58
CA ASN A 41 13.66 -4.10 7.57
C ASN A 41 13.35 -3.59 8.99
N ASP A 42 13.81 -4.30 10.02
CA ASP A 42 13.48 -3.97 11.42
C ASP A 42 13.91 -2.57 11.82
N GLU A 43 15.10 -2.13 11.39
CA GLU A 43 15.62 -0.80 11.68
C GLU A 43 14.81 0.28 10.99
N GLN A 44 14.50 0.11 9.71
CA GLN A 44 13.69 1.02 8.93
C GLN A 44 12.25 1.07 9.43
N PHE A 45 11.72 -0.04 9.91
CA PHE A 45 10.36 -0.13 10.45
C PHE A 45 10.17 0.85 11.60
N VAL A 46 11.13 0.89 12.52
CA VAL A 46 11.12 1.83 13.65
C VAL A 46 11.40 3.26 13.17
N LYS A 47 12.39 3.43 12.30
CA LYS A 47 12.79 4.74 11.76
C LYS A 47 11.63 5.46 11.09
N PHE A 48 10.82 4.74 10.32
CA PHE A 48 9.68 5.32 9.60
C PHE A 48 8.39 5.34 10.42
N GLY A 49 8.44 5.02 11.71
CA GLY A 49 7.28 5.03 12.59
C GLY A 49 6.23 3.99 12.25
N LEU A 50 6.60 2.92 11.54
CA LEU A 50 5.66 1.91 11.07
C LEU A 50 5.09 1.05 12.20
N ASP A 51 5.74 1.06 13.37
CA ASP A 51 5.27 0.42 14.59
C ASP A 51 4.10 1.17 15.25
N LYS A 52 3.78 2.39 14.76
CA LYS A 52 2.75 3.27 15.33
C LYS A 52 1.63 3.60 14.35
N MET A 53 1.46 2.78 13.31
CA MET A 53 0.47 3.04 12.27
C MET A 53 -0.95 2.67 12.72
N PRO A 54 -1.98 3.36 12.19
CA PRO A 54 -3.39 3.06 12.52
C PRO A 54 -3.91 1.78 11.84
N TYR A 55 -3.16 1.22 10.90
CA TYR A 55 -3.52 0.01 10.17
C TYR A 55 -2.42 -1.03 10.32
N GLU A 56 -2.76 -2.28 10.06
CA GLU A 56 -1.79 -3.37 10.03
C GLU A 56 -0.74 -3.12 8.96
N VAL A 57 0.52 -3.44 9.25
CA VAL A 57 1.65 -3.24 8.32
C VAL A 57 2.23 -4.59 7.94
N PHE A 58 2.44 -4.79 6.64
CA PHE A 58 3.06 -5.98 6.09
C PHE A 58 4.42 -5.64 5.49
N THR A 59 5.44 -6.43 5.83
CA THR A 59 6.78 -6.32 5.26
C THR A 59 7.40 -7.70 5.09
N LEU A 60 8.27 -7.84 4.10
CA LEU A 60 9.12 -9.01 3.93
C LEU A 60 10.60 -8.65 4.07
N LYS A 61 10.88 -7.47 4.64
CA LYS A 61 12.25 -7.03 4.99
C LYS A 61 13.20 -7.11 3.79
N HIS A 62 12.76 -6.56 2.64
CA HIS A 62 13.50 -6.56 1.38
C HIS A 62 13.76 -7.94 0.77
N ASN A 63 13.09 -8.97 1.21
CA ASN A 63 13.31 -10.32 0.72
C ASN A 63 11.99 -11.11 0.56
N PRO A 64 11.31 -11.02 -0.58
CA PRO A 64 11.62 -10.19 -1.76
C PRO A 64 11.19 -8.73 -1.62
N GLU A 65 11.70 -7.89 -2.51
CA GLU A 65 11.26 -6.51 -2.68
C GLU A 65 9.87 -6.46 -3.33
N LYS A 66 9.17 -5.32 -3.20
CA LYS A 66 7.87 -5.12 -3.87
C LYS A 66 7.96 -5.17 -5.39
N THR A 67 9.14 -4.97 -5.96
CA THR A 67 9.36 -5.06 -7.41
C THR A 67 9.41 -6.50 -7.90
N ASP A 68 9.41 -7.47 -7.00
CA ASP A 68 9.31 -8.89 -7.29
C ASP A 68 7.87 -9.36 -7.04
N PRO A 69 7.17 -9.95 -8.02
CA PRO A 69 5.81 -10.44 -7.84
C PRO A 69 5.62 -11.41 -6.67
N ALA A 70 6.68 -12.09 -6.24
CA ALA A 70 6.62 -12.99 -5.08
C ALA A 70 6.21 -12.26 -3.81
N TYR A 71 6.49 -10.96 -3.68
CA TYR A 71 6.04 -10.15 -2.56
C TYR A 71 4.50 -10.18 -2.45
N PHE A 72 3.82 -9.93 -3.57
CA PHE A 72 2.36 -9.87 -3.59
C PHE A 72 1.71 -11.24 -3.46
N LYS A 73 2.33 -12.27 -4.02
CA LYS A 73 1.86 -13.66 -3.84
C LYS A 73 1.92 -14.06 -2.37
N THR A 74 3.01 -13.72 -1.69
CA THR A 74 3.19 -13.99 -0.26
C THR A 74 2.18 -13.22 0.57
N LEU A 75 1.96 -11.94 0.25
CA LEU A 75 0.95 -11.11 0.91
C LEU A 75 -0.44 -11.74 0.82
N LEU A 76 -0.87 -12.09 -0.39
CA LEU A 76 -2.19 -12.67 -0.61
C LEU A 76 -2.35 -13.99 0.16
N SER A 77 -1.32 -14.82 0.15
CA SER A 77 -1.33 -16.10 0.87
C SER A 77 -1.45 -15.88 2.38
N LYS A 78 -0.68 -14.93 2.93
CA LYS A 78 -0.69 -14.65 4.37
C LYS A 78 -2.08 -14.25 4.86
N TYR A 79 -2.79 -13.42 4.10
CA TYR A 79 -4.11 -12.92 4.51
C TYR A 79 -5.27 -13.73 3.94
N ASN A 80 -4.97 -14.84 3.28
CA ASN A 80 -5.98 -15.72 2.65
C ASN A 80 -6.88 -14.93 1.69
N LEU A 81 -6.26 -14.11 0.85
CA LEU A 81 -6.93 -13.27 -0.14
C LEU A 81 -6.58 -13.72 -1.56
N THR A 82 -7.49 -13.46 -2.50
CA THR A 82 -7.20 -13.58 -3.92
C THR A 82 -6.88 -12.19 -4.49
N ASN A 83 -6.35 -12.17 -5.72
CA ASN A 83 -6.06 -10.89 -6.40
C ASN A 83 -7.31 -10.05 -6.64
N GLN A 84 -8.49 -10.66 -6.67
CA GLN A 84 -9.76 -9.95 -6.85
C GLN A 84 -10.33 -9.37 -5.56
N ASP A 85 -9.74 -9.72 -4.41
CA ASP A 85 -10.19 -9.26 -3.09
C ASP A 85 -9.52 -7.95 -2.66
N VAL A 86 -8.63 -7.40 -3.47
CA VAL A 86 -7.81 -6.25 -3.10
C VAL A 86 -7.74 -5.21 -4.21
N VAL A 87 -7.48 -3.97 -3.80
CA VAL A 87 -7.02 -2.88 -4.67
C VAL A 87 -5.76 -2.31 -4.05
N TYR A 88 -4.88 -1.73 -4.86
CA TYR A 88 -3.56 -1.27 -4.41
C TYR A 88 -3.21 0.08 -5.01
N PHE A 89 -2.49 0.91 -4.25
CA PHE A 89 -1.86 2.11 -4.81
C PHE A 89 -0.43 2.26 -4.29
N GLU A 90 0.43 2.81 -5.13
CA GLU A 90 1.88 2.78 -4.96
C GLU A 90 2.54 3.91 -5.72
N HIS A 91 3.58 4.53 -5.14
CA HIS A 91 4.34 5.60 -5.81
C HIS A 91 5.49 5.08 -6.70
N ASN A 92 5.90 3.84 -6.52
CA ASN A 92 6.96 3.23 -7.34
C ASN A 92 6.33 2.46 -8.50
N ILE A 93 6.54 2.95 -9.73
CA ILE A 93 5.91 2.36 -10.91
C ILE A 93 6.31 0.89 -11.12
N ASP A 94 7.52 0.50 -10.75
CA ASP A 94 7.95 -0.88 -10.89
C ASP A 94 7.23 -1.81 -9.90
N ALA A 95 6.91 -1.32 -8.71
CA ALA A 95 6.09 -2.06 -7.76
C ALA A 95 4.62 -2.15 -8.23
N VAL A 96 4.11 -1.10 -8.88
CA VAL A 96 2.78 -1.14 -9.51
C VAL A 96 2.73 -2.25 -10.56
N LYS A 97 3.73 -2.31 -11.45
CA LYS A 97 3.81 -3.34 -12.49
C LYS A 97 3.92 -4.74 -11.90
N SER A 98 4.68 -4.88 -10.82
CA SER A 98 4.83 -6.14 -10.09
C SER A 98 3.48 -6.65 -9.56
N ALA A 99 2.71 -5.78 -8.91
CA ALA A 99 1.38 -6.11 -8.41
C ALA A 99 0.42 -6.45 -9.55
N GLU A 100 0.43 -5.67 -10.64
CA GLU A 100 -0.41 -5.91 -11.80
C GLU A 100 -0.09 -7.26 -12.47
N SER A 101 1.16 -7.68 -12.45
CA SER A 101 1.58 -8.95 -13.04
C SER A 101 0.95 -10.16 -12.34
N VAL A 102 0.52 -10.03 -11.10
CA VAL A 102 -0.23 -11.08 -10.38
C VAL A 102 -1.74 -10.81 -10.35
N GLY A 103 -2.21 -9.87 -11.17
CA GLY A 103 -3.63 -9.59 -11.35
C GLY A 103 -4.25 -8.65 -10.32
N ILE A 104 -3.44 -7.94 -9.56
CA ILE A 104 -3.94 -6.95 -8.59
C ILE A 104 -4.25 -5.64 -9.31
N LYS A 105 -5.47 -5.14 -9.16
CA LYS A 105 -5.87 -3.83 -9.65
C LYS A 105 -5.09 -2.75 -8.91
N SER A 106 -4.25 -2.01 -9.63
CA SER A 106 -3.28 -1.10 -9.02
C SER A 106 -3.34 0.29 -9.64
N TYR A 107 -3.04 1.30 -8.82
CA TYR A 107 -3.02 2.70 -9.20
C TYR A 107 -1.64 3.28 -8.92
N PHE A 108 -1.04 3.93 -9.94
CA PHE A 108 0.19 4.68 -9.75
C PHE A 108 -0.13 6.02 -9.11
N TYR A 109 0.32 6.22 -7.87
CA TYR A 109 0.17 7.46 -7.13
C TYR A 109 1.47 8.26 -7.23
N ASP A 110 1.44 9.38 -7.94
CA ASP A 110 2.62 10.26 -8.06
C ASP A 110 2.77 11.08 -6.78
N GLU A 111 3.82 10.80 -6.00
CA GLU A 111 4.07 11.45 -4.72
C GLU A 111 4.36 12.96 -4.86
N ASN A 112 4.76 13.41 -6.03
CA ASN A 112 5.06 14.83 -6.28
C ASN A 112 3.79 15.63 -6.63
N ILE A 113 2.81 14.98 -7.24
CA ILE A 113 1.54 15.60 -7.63
C ILE A 113 0.50 15.48 -6.51
N LYS A 114 0.47 14.35 -5.82
CA LYS A 114 -0.46 14.05 -4.71
C LYS A 114 -1.92 14.23 -5.14
N ASP A 115 -2.29 13.57 -6.24
CA ASP A 115 -3.64 13.62 -6.78
C ASP A 115 -4.58 12.71 -5.98
N LEU A 116 -5.06 13.21 -4.85
CA LEU A 116 -5.99 12.48 -3.99
C LEU A 116 -7.37 12.32 -4.62
N ILE A 117 -7.77 13.23 -5.51
CA ILE A 117 -9.05 13.14 -6.22
C ILE A 117 -9.02 11.93 -7.15
N GLY A 118 -7.96 11.81 -7.95
CA GLY A 118 -7.78 10.66 -8.85
C GLY A 118 -7.69 9.33 -8.10
N LEU A 119 -6.98 9.32 -6.97
CA LEU A 119 -6.89 8.13 -6.12
C LEU A 119 -8.26 7.73 -5.57
N LYS A 120 -9.04 8.70 -5.08
CA LYS A 120 -10.38 8.45 -4.56
C LYS A 120 -11.29 7.85 -5.64
N GLU A 121 -11.23 8.39 -6.86
CA GLU A 121 -11.98 7.85 -7.98
C GLU A 121 -11.59 6.41 -8.29
N PHE A 122 -10.29 6.12 -8.32
CA PHE A 122 -9.80 4.77 -8.54
C PHE A 122 -10.34 3.80 -7.49
N ILE A 123 -10.23 4.14 -6.22
CA ILE A 123 -10.71 3.28 -5.13
C ILE A 123 -12.22 3.08 -5.28
N THR A 124 -12.97 4.16 -5.42
CA THR A 124 -14.44 4.12 -5.51
C THR A 124 -14.91 3.23 -6.65
N ASN A 125 -14.23 3.27 -7.80
CA ASN A 125 -14.63 2.54 -8.99
C ASN A 125 -14.20 1.05 -8.98
N ASN A 126 -13.35 0.65 -8.03
CA ASN A 126 -12.75 -0.68 -8.05
C ASN A 126 -12.97 -1.51 -6.77
N ILE A 127 -13.61 -0.96 -5.77
CA ILE A 127 -13.90 -1.72 -4.53
C ILE A 127 -15.30 -2.38 -4.52
#